data_a728c48ca71a5517af5da65e62c3cb49
#
_entry.id   a728c48ca71a5517af5da65e62c3cb49
#
_cell.length_a   1.000
_cell.length_b   1.000
_cell.length_c   1.000
_cell.angle_alpha   90.00
_cell.angle_beta   90.00
_cell.angle_gamma   90.00
#
_symmetry.space_group_name_H-M   'P 1'
#
loop_
_entity.id
_entity.type
_entity.pdbx_description
1 polymer ?
#
loop_
_entity_poly.entity_id
_entity_poly.type
_entity_poly.pdbx_seq_one_letter_code
_entity_poly.pdbx_strand_id
1 'polypeptide(L)'
;MEAHRPLHVLLVHVWYWPHVGGGNQHVEQIGRELVRRGHEVTVWCTDVPAHEQKRFERGGINVIRIPPSRVLGGVDPVVSVRDLDLGGVDVVHLHDTLPVLIRRTLAKARRAGKPVVTTYHNDYVKRTAAGRLLKRVRWALQGRRTLHASEARIVLT
;
A
#
# COMPACT_ATOMS: atom_id res chain seq x y z
N MET A 1 27.21 -15.39 -9.67
CA MET A 1 26.04 -14.51 -9.33
C MET A 1 24.83 -15.22 -9.90
N GLU A 2 24.04 -15.90 -9.06
CA GLU A 2 22.79 -16.49 -9.54
C GLU A 2 21.86 -15.38 -10.04
N ALA A 3 21.47 -15.50 -11.29
CA ALA A 3 20.47 -14.58 -11.86
C ALA A 3 19.14 -14.88 -11.18
N HIS A 4 18.76 -14.04 -10.21
CA HIS A 4 17.45 -14.13 -9.61
C HIS A 4 16.39 -13.90 -10.70
N ARG A 5 15.37 -14.78 -10.76
CA ARG A 5 14.26 -14.57 -11.69
C ARG A 5 13.56 -13.22 -11.41
N PRO A 6 13.08 -12.53 -12.43
CA PRO A 6 12.22 -11.37 -12.23
C PRO A 6 11.03 -11.72 -11.32
N LEU A 7 10.71 -10.84 -10.38
CA LEU A 7 9.54 -10.95 -9.52
C LEU A 7 8.50 -9.92 -9.95
N HIS A 8 7.24 -10.25 -9.78
CA HIS A 8 6.16 -9.27 -9.84
C HIS A 8 5.84 -8.78 -8.42
N VAL A 9 6.15 -7.52 -8.14
CA VAL A 9 5.97 -6.88 -6.84
C VAL A 9 4.76 -5.95 -6.87
N LEU A 10 3.79 -6.19 -5.99
CA LEU A 10 2.67 -5.29 -5.78
C LEU A 10 2.97 -4.33 -4.62
N LEU A 11 3.13 -3.06 -4.91
CA LEU A 11 3.23 -1.99 -3.91
C LEU A 11 1.82 -1.43 -3.62
N VAL A 12 1.49 -1.22 -2.35
CA VAL A 12 0.15 -0.75 -1.96
C VAL A 12 0.28 0.46 -1.04
N HIS A 13 -0.27 1.59 -1.49
CA HIS A 13 -0.32 2.83 -0.71
C HIS A 13 -1.64 3.56 -0.98
N VAL A 14 -2.17 4.28 0.02
CA VAL A 14 -3.47 4.97 -0.13
C VAL A 14 -3.42 6.03 -1.20
N TRP A 15 -2.36 6.83 -1.22
CA TRP A 15 -2.16 7.94 -2.14
C TRP A 15 -1.03 7.63 -3.13
N TYR A 16 -1.19 8.06 -4.36
CA TYR A 16 -0.13 7.99 -5.37
C TYR A 16 -0.19 9.22 -6.28
N TRP A 17 0.73 9.30 -7.26
CA TRP A 17 0.75 10.42 -8.20
C TRP A 17 -0.63 10.73 -8.79
N PRO A 18 -1.04 12.03 -8.94
CA PRO A 18 -0.25 13.26 -8.80
C PRO A 18 -0.17 13.81 -7.37
N HIS A 19 -0.69 13.09 -6.38
CA HIS A 19 -0.59 13.50 -5.00
C HIS A 19 0.87 13.49 -4.53
N VAL A 20 1.35 14.57 -3.90
CA VAL A 20 2.73 14.72 -3.44
C VAL A 20 2.80 14.54 -1.92
N GLY A 21 3.68 13.65 -1.47
CA GLY A 21 3.92 13.38 -0.06
C GLY A 21 5.06 12.39 0.14
N GLY A 22 5.67 12.38 1.33
CA GLY A 22 6.83 11.52 1.61
C GLY A 22 6.57 10.03 1.36
N GLY A 23 5.41 9.51 1.77
CA GLY A 23 5.02 8.12 1.52
C GLY A 23 4.92 7.80 0.03
N ASN A 24 4.34 8.69 -0.77
CA ASN A 24 4.20 8.52 -2.21
C ASN A 24 5.55 8.52 -2.93
N GLN A 25 6.43 9.44 -2.55
CA GLN A 25 7.80 9.52 -3.10
C GLN A 25 8.58 8.24 -2.77
N HIS A 26 8.43 7.72 -1.55
CA HIS A 26 9.07 6.48 -1.14
C HIS A 26 8.58 5.28 -1.97
N VAL A 27 7.26 5.15 -2.19
CA VAL A 27 6.69 4.10 -3.06
C VAL A 27 7.19 4.24 -4.49
N GLU A 28 7.23 5.46 -5.03
CA GLU A 28 7.74 5.73 -6.39
C GLU A 28 9.22 5.36 -6.52
N GLN A 29 10.05 5.72 -5.54
CA GLN A 29 11.49 5.42 -5.55
C GLN A 29 11.75 3.91 -5.48
N ILE A 30 11.07 3.20 -4.58
CA ILE A 30 11.16 1.74 -4.49
C ILE A 30 10.70 1.10 -5.79
N GLY A 31 9.57 1.53 -6.33
CA GLY A 31 9.03 0.98 -7.57
C GLY A 31 10.00 1.14 -8.73
N ARG A 32 10.57 2.34 -8.92
CA ARG A 32 11.55 2.61 -9.99
C ARG A 32 12.83 1.78 -9.81
N GLU A 33 13.31 1.61 -8.58
CA GLU A 33 14.49 0.80 -8.32
C GLU A 33 14.24 -0.70 -8.60
N LEU A 34 13.06 -1.21 -8.26
CA LEU A 34 12.66 -2.57 -8.60
C LEU A 34 12.58 -2.77 -10.12
N VAL A 35 11.97 -1.82 -10.85
CA VAL A 35 11.92 -1.84 -12.32
C VAL A 35 13.34 -1.83 -12.91
N ARG A 36 14.23 -0.96 -12.40
CA ARG A 36 15.63 -0.89 -12.84
C ARG A 36 16.38 -2.22 -12.62
N ARG A 37 15.99 -3.00 -11.62
CA ARG A 37 16.53 -4.34 -11.34
C ARG A 37 15.87 -5.45 -12.15
N GLY A 38 14.96 -5.12 -13.05
CA GLY A 38 14.29 -6.07 -13.95
C GLY A 38 13.06 -6.75 -13.35
N HIS A 39 12.51 -6.22 -12.26
CA HIS A 39 11.26 -6.70 -11.67
C HIS A 39 10.05 -6.03 -12.32
N GLU A 40 8.94 -6.74 -12.37
CA GLU A 40 7.64 -6.15 -12.69
C GLU A 40 7.04 -5.48 -11.45
N VAL A 41 6.51 -4.26 -11.60
CA VAL A 41 5.96 -3.51 -10.47
C VAL A 41 4.56 -3.03 -10.80
N THR A 42 3.63 -3.34 -9.90
CA THR A 42 2.28 -2.77 -9.89
C THR A 42 2.05 -1.97 -8.61
N VAL A 43 1.41 -0.81 -8.73
CA VAL A 43 0.96 -0.01 -7.59
C VAL A 43 -0.56 -0.05 -7.50
N TRP A 44 -1.10 -0.44 -6.35
CA TRP A 44 -2.50 -0.21 -6.01
C TRP A 44 -2.62 1.01 -5.11
N CYS A 45 -3.43 1.97 -5.53
CA CYS A 45 -3.75 3.17 -4.74
C CYS A 45 -5.24 3.48 -4.81
N THR A 46 -5.70 4.43 -4.02
CA THR A 46 -7.09 4.89 -4.11
C THR A 46 -7.24 5.98 -5.17
N ASP A 47 -8.42 6.06 -5.76
CA ASP A 47 -8.77 7.08 -6.73
C ASP A 47 -9.38 8.31 -6.03
N VAL A 48 -8.55 9.02 -5.27
CA VAL A 48 -8.95 10.23 -4.53
C VAL A 48 -7.85 11.29 -4.70
N PRO A 49 -8.20 12.48 -5.24
CA PRO A 49 -9.43 12.80 -5.94
C PRO A 49 -9.65 11.92 -7.17
N ALA A 50 -10.89 11.84 -7.65
CA ALA A 50 -11.20 11.00 -8.80
C ALA A 50 -10.47 11.46 -10.08
N HIS A 51 -9.97 10.53 -10.85
CA HIS A 51 -9.27 10.77 -12.11
C HIS A 51 -9.96 9.99 -13.25
N GLU A 52 -9.79 10.43 -14.48
CA GLU A 52 -10.29 9.70 -15.66
C GLU A 52 -9.57 8.37 -15.83
N GLN A 53 -8.23 8.39 -15.84
CA GLN A 53 -7.42 7.19 -15.95
C GLN A 53 -7.37 6.42 -14.64
N LYS A 54 -7.98 5.22 -14.63
CA LYS A 54 -7.92 4.28 -13.49
C LYS A 54 -6.72 3.33 -13.58
N ARG A 55 -6.20 3.14 -14.80
CA ARG A 55 -5.01 2.30 -15.07
C ARG A 55 -4.07 3.06 -16.00
N PHE A 56 -2.81 3.12 -15.63
CA PHE A 56 -1.78 3.79 -16.43
C PHE A 56 -0.39 3.27 -16.05
N GLU A 57 0.60 3.56 -16.89
CA GLU A 57 1.99 3.31 -16.61
C GLU A 57 2.71 4.61 -16.26
N ARG A 58 3.64 4.54 -15.31
CA ARG A 58 4.51 5.65 -14.93
C ARG A 58 5.92 5.14 -14.58
N GLY A 59 6.88 5.41 -15.46
CA GLY A 59 8.27 5.02 -15.24
C GLY A 59 8.48 3.51 -15.10
N GLY A 60 7.77 2.72 -15.92
CA GLY A 60 7.79 1.26 -15.89
C GLY A 60 6.92 0.64 -14.79
N ILE A 61 6.21 1.45 -14.00
CA ILE A 61 5.32 0.99 -12.94
C ILE A 61 3.89 0.99 -13.45
N ASN A 62 3.21 -0.15 -13.38
CA ASN A 62 1.78 -0.26 -13.66
C ASN A 62 0.96 0.25 -12.48
N VAL A 63 0.13 1.26 -12.67
CA VAL A 63 -0.68 1.87 -11.60
C VAL A 63 -2.16 1.55 -11.77
N ILE A 64 -2.78 1.09 -10.69
CA ILE A 64 -4.22 0.82 -10.62
C ILE A 64 -4.83 1.68 -9.51
N ARG A 65 -5.67 2.64 -9.91
CA ARG A 65 -6.49 3.45 -9.00
C ARG A 65 -7.80 2.76 -8.72
N ILE A 66 -8.11 2.60 -7.45
CA ILE A 66 -9.30 1.91 -6.97
C ILE A 66 -10.30 2.96 -6.49
N PRO A 67 -11.46 3.11 -7.15
CA PRO A 67 -12.46 4.06 -6.73
C PRO A 67 -13.04 3.69 -5.36
N PRO A 68 -13.14 4.64 -4.43
CA PRO A 68 -13.76 4.39 -3.14
C PRO A 68 -15.27 4.44 -3.23
N SER A 69 -15.95 3.63 -2.41
CA SER A 69 -17.39 3.75 -2.21
C SER A 69 -17.75 4.92 -1.30
N ARG A 70 -16.84 5.29 -0.39
CA ARG A 70 -16.95 6.44 0.53
C ARG A 70 -15.58 6.77 1.12
N VAL A 71 -15.46 7.93 1.77
CA VAL A 71 -14.26 8.33 2.51
C VAL A 71 -14.62 8.52 3.99
N LEU A 72 -13.99 7.76 4.88
CA LEU A 72 -14.21 7.84 6.31
C LEU A 72 -13.42 8.99 6.92
N GLY A 73 -14.10 9.87 7.66
CA GLY A 73 -13.47 11.01 8.33
C GLY A 73 -12.67 11.93 7.40
N GLY A 74 -12.99 11.95 6.10
CA GLY A 74 -12.28 12.75 5.09
C GLY A 74 -10.87 12.26 4.72
N VAL A 75 -10.38 11.15 5.31
CA VAL A 75 -8.98 10.74 5.19
C VAL A 75 -8.75 9.25 4.88
N ASP A 76 -9.74 8.39 5.05
CA ASP A 76 -9.58 6.94 4.84
C ASP A 76 -10.58 6.42 3.80
N PRO A 77 -10.16 6.30 2.52
CA PRO A 77 -11.03 5.83 1.45
C PRO A 77 -11.39 4.35 1.62
N VAL A 78 -12.68 4.03 1.58
CA VAL A 78 -13.19 2.66 1.64
C VAL A 78 -13.27 2.09 0.22
N VAL A 79 -12.35 1.20 -0.12
CA VAL A 79 -12.22 0.58 -1.45
C VAL A 79 -12.51 -0.91 -1.40
N SER A 80 -12.99 -1.50 -2.50
CA SER A 80 -13.06 -2.95 -2.69
C SER A 80 -11.82 -3.43 -3.45
N VAL A 81 -11.21 -4.53 -2.96
CA VAL A 81 -10.10 -5.21 -3.65
C VAL A 81 -10.51 -6.60 -4.16
N ARG A 82 -11.82 -6.89 -4.15
CA ARG A 82 -12.32 -8.24 -4.51
C ARG A 82 -11.97 -8.62 -5.94
N ASP A 83 -12.19 -7.68 -6.87
CA ASP A 83 -12.07 -7.90 -8.31
C ASP A 83 -10.63 -7.66 -8.83
N LEU A 84 -9.70 -7.34 -7.94
CA LEU A 84 -8.29 -7.17 -8.29
C LEU A 84 -7.56 -8.50 -8.20
N ASP A 85 -6.87 -8.87 -9.28
CA ASP A 85 -6.17 -10.14 -9.35
C ASP A 85 -4.79 -10.06 -8.67
N LEU A 86 -4.40 -11.15 -8.00
CA LEU A 86 -3.07 -11.40 -7.43
C LEU A 86 -2.36 -12.59 -8.10
N GLY A 87 -2.93 -13.15 -9.16
CA GLY A 87 -2.44 -14.38 -9.78
C GLY A 87 -0.96 -14.33 -10.16
N GLY A 88 -0.53 -13.26 -10.81
CA GLY A 88 0.87 -13.05 -11.23
C GLY A 88 1.77 -12.45 -10.16
N VAL A 89 1.24 -11.99 -9.02
CA VAL A 89 2.02 -11.31 -7.98
C VAL A 89 2.84 -12.30 -7.18
N ASP A 90 4.13 -12.04 -7.02
CA ASP A 90 5.04 -12.85 -6.18
C ASP A 90 5.12 -12.31 -4.75
N VAL A 91 5.11 -10.98 -4.57
CA VAL A 91 5.23 -10.32 -3.25
C VAL A 91 4.29 -9.13 -3.16
N VAL A 92 3.61 -8.99 -2.04
CA VAL A 92 2.78 -7.83 -1.71
C VAL A 92 3.49 -6.95 -0.69
N HIS A 93 3.78 -5.71 -1.05
CA HIS A 93 4.45 -4.75 -0.17
C HIS A 93 3.47 -3.63 0.23
N LEU A 94 3.07 -3.64 1.48
CA LEU A 94 2.14 -2.69 2.07
C LEU A 94 2.91 -1.48 2.65
N HIS A 95 2.50 -0.28 2.27
CA HIS A 95 3.07 0.96 2.81
C HIS A 95 2.05 1.63 3.72
N ASP A 96 2.06 1.28 4.96
CA ASP A 96 1.24 1.68 6.11
C ASP A 96 0.55 0.45 6.76
N THR A 97 -0.20 0.68 7.83
CA THR A 97 -0.83 -0.40 8.62
C THR A 97 -2.33 -0.20 8.87
N LEU A 98 -2.82 1.03 8.80
CA LEU A 98 -4.17 1.38 9.26
C LEU A 98 -5.23 1.56 8.18
N PRO A 99 -4.93 2.07 6.96
CA PRO A 99 -5.95 2.35 5.96
C PRO A 99 -6.75 1.11 5.54
N VAL A 100 -8.00 1.33 5.13
CA VAL A 100 -8.89 0.24 4.67
C VAL A 100 -8.30 -0.52 3.49
N LEU A 101 -7.69 0.17 2.53
CA LEU A 101 -7.01 -0.46 1.38
C LEU A 101 -5.95 -1.46 1.86
N ILE A 102 -5.06 -1.03 2.77
CA ILE A 102 -3.96 -1.86 3.30
C ILE A 102 -4.51 -3.13 3.94
N ARG A 103 -5.48 -2.99 4.83
CA ARG A 103 -6.06 -4.14 5.56
C ARG A 103 -6.80 -5.12 4.65
N ARG A 104 -7.52 -4.62 3.66
CA ARG A 104 -8.23 -5.47 2.68
C ARG A 104 -7.25 -6.19 1.77
N THR A 105 -6.17 -5.52 1.34
CA THR A 105 -5.11 -6.15 0.55
C THR A 105 -4.37 -7.20 1.35
N LEU A 106 -4.01 -6.92 2.63
CA LEU A 106 -3.42 -7.93 3.51
C LEU A 106 -4.28 -9.19 3.60
N ALA A 107 -5.58 -9.02 3.88
CA ALA A 107 -6.50 -10.15 3.99
C ALA A 107 -6.60 -10.95 2.69
N LYS A 108 -6.60 -10.26 1.53
CA LYS A 108 -6.62 -10.90 0.21
C LYS A 108 -5.31 -11.63 -0.07
N ALA A 109 -4.17 -11.00 0.18
CA ALA A 109 -2.84 -11.60 -0.03
C ALA A 109 -2.68 -12.88 0.79
N ARG A 110 -3.04 -12.85 2.06
CA ARG A 110 -2.97 -14.04 2.94
C ARG A 110 -3.87 -15.19 2.46
N ARG A 111 -5.09 -14.90 2.02
CA ARG A 111 -5.99 -15.93 1.45
C ARG A 111 -5.42 -16.54 0.17
N ALA A 112 -4.66 -15.75 -0.58
CA ALA A 112 -3.99 -16.19 -1.81
C ALA A 112 -2.60 -16.81 -1.56
N GLY A 113 -2.16 -16.97 -0.30
CA GLY A 113 -0.84 -17.50 0.05
C GLY A 113 0.33 -16.65 -0.43
N LYS A 114 0.11 -15.34 -0.63
CA LYS A 114 1.16 -14.42 -1.10
C LYS A 114 1.95 -13.86 0.07
N PRO A 115 3.30 -13.87 0.04
CA PRO A 115 4.12 -13.25 1.06
C PRO A 115 3.88 -11.74 1.12
N VAL A 116 3.86 -11.21 2.35
CA VAL A 116 3.58 -9.80 2.61
C VAL A 116 4.75 -9.15 3.33
N VAL A 117 5.21 -8.03 2.80
CA VAL A 117 6.14 -7.10 3.45
C VAL A 117 5.36 -5.87 3.87
N THR A 118 5.64 -5.29 5.02
CA THR A 118 5.01 -4.03 5.45
C THR A 118 6.07 -3.02 5.84
N THR A 119 6.04 -1.84 5.17
CA THR A 119 6.78 -0.66 5.61
C THR A 119 5.89 0.20 6.49
N TYR A 120 6.34 0.43 7.72
CA TYR A 120 5.71 1.37 8.63
C TYR A 120 6.32 2.75 8.45
N HIS A 121 5.50 3.67 7.94
CA HIS A 121 5.86 5.07 7.82
C HIS A 121 5.63 5.79 9.14
N ASN A 122 6.51 6.74 9.45
CA ASN A 122 6.51 7.48 10.70
C ASN A 122 5.16 8.14 11.00
N ASP A 123 4.86 8.22 12.27
CA ASP A 123 3.57 8.60 12.82
C ASP A 123 3.23 10.09 12.63
N TYR A 124 2.09 10.38 12.02
CA TYR A 124 1.46 11.70 12.14
C TYR A 124 1.08 11.98 13.59
N VAL A 125 1.73 12.97 14.19
CA VAL A 125 1.32 13.47 15.51
C VAL A 125 -0.01 14.20 15.38
N LYS A 126 -1.08 13.60 15.88
CA LYS A 126 -2.40 14.25 15.91
C LYS A 126 -2.39 15.43 16.90
N ARG A 127 -2.86 16.60 16.44
CA ARG A 127 -2.88 17.84 17.26
C ARG A 127 -3.83 17.77 18.45
N THR A 128 -4.94 17.02 18.34
CA THR A 128 -5.97 16.92 19.40
C THR A 128 -5.77 15.68 20.28
N ALA A 129 -6.15 15.79 21.58
CA ALA A 129 -6.10 14.66 22.52
C ALA A 129 -6.98 13.49 22.06
N ALA A 130 -8.21 13.78 21.60
CA ALA A 130 -9.12 12.78 21.06
C ALA A 130 -8.54 12.08 19.83
N GLY A 131 -7.88 12.83 18.93
CA GLY A 131 -7.21 12.25 17.76
C GLY A 131 -6.03 11.34 18.15
N ARG A 132 -5.28 11.70 19.17
CA ARG A 132 -4.19 10.84 19.71
C ARG A 132 -4.74 9.55 20.32
N LEU A 133 -5.82 9.64 21.10
CA LEU A 133 -6.46 8.47 21.71
C LEU A 133 -7.02 7.53 20.63
N LEU A 134 -7.79 8.05 19.68
CA LEU A 134 -8.32 7.27 18.57
C LEU A 134 -7.21 6.56 17.79
N LYS A 135 -6.11 7.26 17.51
CA LYS A 135 -4.94 6.67 16.84
C LYS A 135 -4.34 5.53 17.66
N ARG A 136 -4.16 5.70 18.99
CA ARG A 136 -3.65 4.64 19.88
C ARG A 136 -4.55 3.41 19.87
N VAL A 137 -5.86 3.60 19.96
CA VAL A 137 -6.83 2.50 19.89
C VAL A 137 -6.78 1.80 18.54
N ARG A 138 -6.81 2.55 17.42
CA ARG A 138 -6.68 1.95 16.08
C ARG A 138 -5.36 1.22 15.90
N TRP A 139 -4.27 1.77 16.40
CA TRP A 139 -2.96 1.12 16.38
C TRP A 139 -2.97 -0.19 17.16
N ALA A 140 -3.46 -0.19 18.39
CA ALA A 140 -3.52 -1.39 19.23
C ALA A 140 -4.38 -2.50 18.63
N LEU A 141 -5.53 -2.13 18.02
CA LEU A 141 -6.48 -3.11 17.48
C LEU A 141 -6.14 -3.56 16.04
N GLN A 142 -5.52 -2.74 15.26
CA GLN A 142 -5.36 -2.96 13.82
C GLN A 142 -3.90 -2.88 13.34
N GLY A 143 -3.17 -1.83 13.71
CA GLY A 143 -1.80 -1.61 13.22
C GLY A 143 -0.86 -2.74 13.62
N ARG A 144 -0.89 -3.14 14.90
CA ARG A 144 -0.11 -4.29 15.39
C ARG A 144 -0.45 -5.58 14.64
N ARG A 145 -1.74 -5.84 14.40
CA ARG A 145 -2.18 -7.04 13.65
C ARG A 145 -1.63 -7.05 12.23
N THR A 146 -1.62 -5.91 11.55
CA THR A 146 -1.04 -5.81 10.19
C THR A 146 0.44 -6.15 10.21
N LEU A 147 1.20 -5.58 11.15
CA LEU A 147 2.64 -5.88 11.27
C LEU A 147 2.91 -7.34 11.64
N HIS A 148 2.16 -7.90 12.59
CA HIS A 148 2.33 -9.31 12.99
C HIS A 148 1.92 -10.30 11.90
N ALA A 149 1.04 -9.89 11.00
CA ALA A 149 0.58 -10.70 9.89
C ALA A 149 1.49 -10.63 8.65
N SER A 150 2.57 -9.85 8.70
CA SER A 150 3.54 -9.69 7.61
C SER A 150 4.79 -10.54 7.88
N GLU A 151 5.31 -11.17 6.83
CA GLU A 151 6.53 -11.98 6.87
C GLU A 151 7.79 -11.13 7.10
N ALA A 152 7.81 -9.91 6.55
CA ALA A 152 8.88 -8.94 6.78
C ALA A 152 8.33 -7.56 7.12
N ARG A 153 9.11 -6.80 7.91
CA ARG A 153 8.74 -5.46 8.38
C ARG A 153 9.89 -4.51 8.18
N ILE A 154 9.58 -3.35 7.63
CA ILE A 154 10.52 -2.25 7.44
C ILE A 154 10.01 -1.07 8.27
N VAL A 155 10.87 -0.52 9.11
CA VAL A 155 10.59 0.67 9.90
C VAL A 155 11.50 1.78 9.42
N LEU A 156 10.93 2.91 9.05
CA LEU A 156 11.68 4.11 8.70
C LEU A 156 11.89 4.92 9.98
N THR A 157 13.13 5.21 10.29
CA THR A 157 13.56 6.02 11.46
C THR A 157 13.90 7.43 11.03
#